data_aee837997ec0b4f19361dcec126a1a2a
#
_entry.id   aee837997ec0b4f19361dcec126a1a2a
#
_cell.length_a   1.000
_cell.length_b   1.000
_cell.length_c   1.000
_cell.angle_alpha   90.00
_cell.angle_beta   90.00
_cell.angle_gamma   90.00
#
_symmetry.space_group_name_H-M   'P 1'
#
loop_
_entity.id
_entity.type
_entity.pdbx_description
1 polymer ?
#
loop_
_entity_poly.entity_id
_entity_poly.type
_entity_poly.pdbx_seq_one_letter_code
_entity_poly.pdbx_strand_id
1 'polypeptide(L)'
;MLTDFEAEGLPTVSVLGICVDRPDDLPAILVTRYLEYSMSYRWLFSSQRGDHSAERLLDTMVELLVRLHLAGVFWGDCSLSNTLFRPDAGALAAYLVDAETVERHPTLSPGQRAHDVDLAQERVGAELLDLQFGGLLPEGLDPIEIAEGLPRRYDALWEEVTHEQVFGLEEQQYRMTERLQRLNDLGFDVDEVELITSPEGARLRVRTRVAEPGQHRRELFRLTGLEVQERQARRLLNDIRAYTAWLEQRSKGPVPETVAAHRWVASVYQPVVDAIPPELAGRLAPAEIFHEVLEHRWFLSEQARRDVGTHEAARSYFDTVLPRRPKEVTTPSVVAGLVPED
;
A
#
# COMPACT_ATOMS: atom_id res chain seq x y z
N MET A 1 -8.62 5.81 -18.84
CA MET A 1 -8.81 6.03 -17.39
C MET A 1 -7.82 5.23 -16.55
N LEU A 2 -7.79 3.88 -16.53
CA LEU A 2 -6.77 3.12 -15.77
C LEU A 2 -5.33 3.50 -16.15
N THR A 3 -5.05 3.70 -17.44
CA THR A 3 -3.71 4.15 -17.91
C THR A 3 -3.34 5.53 -17.38
N ASP A 4 -4.31 6.44 -17.25
CA ASP A 4 -4.09 7.78 -16.69
C ASP A 4 -3.82 7.67 -15.18
N PHE A 5 -4.57 6.81 -14.47
CA PHE A 5 -4.34 6.55 -13.05
C PHE A 5 -2.95 5.98 -12.78
N GLU A 6 -2.51 5.02 -13.61
CA GLU A 6 -1.15 4.48 -13.51
C GLU A 6 -0.10 5.57 -13.74
N ALA A 7 -0.29 6.42 -14.75
CA ALA A 7 0.63 7.54 -15.03
C ALA A 7 0.68 8.57 -13.89
N GLU A 8 -0.44 8.77 -13.19
CA GLU A 8 -0.54 9.60 -12.00
C GLU A 8 -0.09 8.90 -10.72
N GLY A 9 0.28 7.62 -10.81
CA GLY A 9 0.74 6.81 -9.69
C GLY A 9 -0.36 6.35 -8.73
N LEU A 10 -1.63 6.50 -9.10
CA LEU A 10 -2.74 5.96 -8.29
C LEU A 10 -2.70 4.43 -8.29
N PRO A 11 -3.06 3.78 -7.17
CA PRO A 11 -3.03 2.33 -7.07
C PRO A 11 -4.08 1.67 -7.96
N THR A 12 -3.66 1.17 -9.11
CA THR A 12 -4.50 0.49 -10.09
C THR A 12 -3.73 -0.59 -10.82
N VAL A 13 -4.43 -1.39 -11.64
CA VAL A 13 -3.82 -2.39 -12.51
C VAL A 13 -3.30 -1.76 -13.81
N SER A 14 -2.17 -2.25 -14.30
CA SER A 14 -1.57 -1.77 -15.55
C SER A 14 -2.31 -2.34 -16.77
N VAL A 15 -2.71 -1.48 -17.69
CA VAL A 15 -3.35 -1.87 -18.95
C VAL A 15 -2.31 -2.31 -19.96
N LEU A 16 -2.42 -3.53 -20.48
CA LEU A 16 -1.57 -4.08 -21.54
C LEU A 16 -2.16 -3.85 -22.94
N GLY A 17 -3.50 -3.81 -23.03
CA GLY A 17 -4.19 -3.58 -24.29
C GLY A 17 -5.69 -3.75 -24.20
N ILE A 18 -6.36 -3.42 -25.29
CA ILE A 18 -7.80 -3.59 -25.46
C ILE A 18 -8.02 -4.34 -26.76
N CYS A 19 -8.80 -5.42 -26.72
CA CYS A 19 -9.24 -6.14 -27.89
C CYS A 19 -10.64 -5.67 -28.27
N VAL A 20 -10.73 -4.96 -29.39
CA VAL A 20 -11.98 -4.47 -29.99
C VAL A 20 -12.29 -5.25 -31.28
N ASP A 21 -13.39 -4.97 -31.94
CA ASP A 21 -13.80 -5.58 -33.22
C ASP A 21 -13.81 -7.11 -33.19
N ARG A 22 -14.40 -7.67 -32.13
CA ARG A 22 -14.52 -9.12 -31.96
C ARG A 22 -15.64 -9.69 -32.85
N PRO A 23 -15.49 -10.96 -33.34
CA PRO A 23 -16.56 -11.64 -34.08
C PRO A 23 -17.86 -11.65 -33.29
N ASP A 24 -18.99 -11.70 -34.02
CA ASP A 24 -20.34 -11.88 -33.45
C ASP A 24 -20.78 -10.79 -32.47
N ASP A 25 -20.33 -9.54 -32.68
CA ASP A 25 -20.62 -8.38 -31.82
C ASP A 25 -20.30 -8.58 -30.32
N LEU A 26 -19.32 -9.46 -30.03
CA LEU A 26 -18.89 -9.69 -28.66
C LEU A 26 -18.29 -8.42 -28.04
N PRO A 27 -18.51 -8.18 -26.72
CA PRO A 27 -17.97 -7.01 -26.03
C PRO A 27 -16.44 -6.93 -26.13
N ALA A 28 -15.89 -5.73 -26.07
CA ALA A 28 -14.44 -5.50 -26.00
C ALA A 28 -13.84 -6.20 -24.76
N ILE A 29 -12.59 -6.63 -24.87
CA ILE A 29 -11.85 -7.22 -23.75
C ILE A 29 -10.72 -6.27 -23.35
N LEU A 30 -10.68 -5.90 -22.09
CA LEU A 30 -9.56 -5.21 -21.48
C LEU A 30 -8.56 -6.25 -20.97
N VAL A 31 -7.29 -6.11 -21.38
CA VAL A 31 -6.19 -6.98 -20.93
C VAL A 31 -5.31 -6.16 -19.98
N THR A 32 -5.20 -6.62 -18.75
CA THR A 32 -4.38 -5.97 -17.74
C THR A 32 -3.22 -6.88 -17.30
N ARG A 33 -2.16 -6.27 -16.77
CA ARG A 33 -1.06 -7.03 -16.17
C ARG A 33 -1.57 -7.69 -14.88
N TYR A 34 -1.26 -8.97 -14.73
CA TYR A 34 -1.56 -9.67 -13.49
C TYR A 34 -0.84 -8.99 -12.31
N LEU A 35 -1.58 -8.69 -11.26
CA LEU A 35 -1.03 -8.11 -10.05
C LEU A 35 -0.50 -9.23 -9.14
N GLU A 36 0.78 -9.53 -9.25
CA GLU A 36 1.44 -10.60 -8.47
C GLU A 36 1.27 -10.37 -6.97
N TYR A 37 1.14 -11.46 -6.21
CA TYR A 37 0.95 -11.46 -4.74
C TYR A 37 -0.29 -10.71 -4.27
N SER A 38 -1.25 -10.45 -5.15
CA SER A 38 -2.52 -9.85 -4.76
C SER A 38 -3.48 -10.89 -4.21
N MET A 39 -4.35 -10.43 -3.35
CA MET A 39 -5.34 -11.23 -2.65
C MET A 39 -6.72 -10.59 -2.80
N SER A 40 -7.75 -11.40 -3.05
CA SER A 40 -9.13 -10.95 -2.95
C SER A 40 -9.57 -10.88 -1.48
N TYR A 41 -10.58 -10.05 -1.20
CA TYR A 41 -11.18 -9.99 0.14
C TYR A 41 -11.70 -11.34 0.62
N ARG A 42 -12.30 -12.16 -0.28
CA ARG A 42 -12.78 -13.51 0.06
C ARG A 42 -11.68 -14.40 0.61
N TRP A 43 -10.51 -14.32 -0.02
CA TRP A 43 -9.34 -15.07 0.43
C TRP A 43 -8.83 -14.56 1.78
N LEU A 44 -8.78 -13.24 1.98
CA LEU A 44 -8.33 -12.61 3.23
C LEU A 44 -9.20 -13.04 4.42
N PHE A 45 -10.52 -13.04 4.25
CA PHE A 45 -11.44 -13.49 5.30
C PHE A 45 -11.42 -15.01 5.51
N SER A 46 -11.33 -15.82 4.44
CA SER A 46 -11.35 -17.28 4.54
C SER A 46 -10.05 -17.89 5.09
N SER A 47 -8.93 -17.18 5.01
CA SER A 47 -7.62 -17.71 5.41
C SER A 47 -7.42 -17.85 6.93
N GLN A 48 -8.38 -17.45 7.76
CA GLN A 48 -8.39 -17.52 9.24
C GLN A 48 -7.08 -17.04 9.92
N ARG A 49 -6.23 -16.32 9.22
CA ARG A 49 -4.98 -15.82 9.77
C ARG A 49 -5.23 -14.46 10.40
N GLY A 50 -5.45 -14.48 11.71
CA GLY A 50 -5.85 -13.40 12.60
C GLY A 50 -5.02 -12.11 12.62
N ASP A 51 -4.14 -11.91 11.66
CA ASP A 51 -3.34 -10.68 11.55
C ASP A 51 -3.93 -9.65 10.58
N HIS A 52 -4.91 -10.03 9.78
CA HIS A 52 -5.65 -9.13 8.92
C HIS A 52 -7.06 -8.94 9.46
N SER A 53 -7.19 -8.13 10.50
CA SER A 53 -8.50 -7.76 11.02
C SER A 53 -9.33 -7.08 9.93
N ALA A 54 -10.64 -7.28 9.94
CA ALA A 54 -11.58 -6.55 9.09
C ALA A 54 -11.31 -5.03 9.13
N GLU A 55 -10.86 -4.53 10.28
CA GLU A 55 -10.47 -3.14 10.48
C GLU A 55 -9.31 -2.70 9.58
N ARG A 56 -8.22 -3.49 9.48
CA ARG A 56 -7.08 -3.16 8.61
C ARG A 56 -7.47 -3.16 7.14
N LEU A 57 -8.37 -4.03 6.75
CA LEU A 57 -8.86 -4.10 5.39
C LEU A 57 -9.69 -2.86 5.04
N LEU A 58 -10.56 -2.44 5.97
CA LEU A 58 -11.32 -1.20 5.81
C LEU A 58 -10.40 0.03 5.80
N ASP A 59 -9.41 0.11 6.69
CA ASP A 59 -8.45 1.21 6.71
C ASP A 59 -7.72 1.32 5.36
N THR A 60 -7.35 0.19 4.76
CA THR A 60 -6.68 0.14 3.46
C THR A 60 -7.61 0.56 2.31
N MET A 61 -8.90 0.19 2.36
CA MET A 61 -9.89 0.68 1.40
C MET A 61 -10.14 2.18 1.53
N VAL A 62 -10.28 2.66 2.77
CA VAL A 62 -10.44 4.08 3.06
C VAL A 62 -9.24 4.88 2.57
N GLU A 63 -8.02 4.37 2.74
CA GLU A 63 -6.81 4.99 2.19
C GLU A 63 -6.88 5.11 0.67
N LEU A 64 -7.29 4.05 -0.04
CA LEU A 64 -7.47 4.09 -1.49
C LEU A 64 -8.53 5.13 -1.89
N LEU A 65 -9.69 5.13 -1.24
CA LEU A 65 -10.78 6.06 -1.54
C LEU A 65 -10.36 7.53 -1.30
N VAL A 66 -9.66 7.81 -0.20
CA VAL A 66 -9.12 9.16 0.07
C VAL A 66 -8.12 9.59 -1.01
N ARG A 67 -7.24 8.69 -1.47
CA ARG A 67 -6.30 8.98 -2.56
C ARG A 67 -7.01 9.32 -3.87
N LEU A 68 -8.04 8.54 -4.22
CA LEU A 68 -8.86 8.78 -5.40
C LEU A 68 -9.57 10.15 -5.31
N HIS A 69 -10.19 10.46 -4.18
CA HIS A 69 -10.90 11.72 -3.96
C HIS A 69 -9.96 12.94 -4.00
N LEU A 70 -8.74 12.83 -3.46
CA LEU A 70 -7.72 13.88 -3.56
C LEU A 70 -7.29 14.13 -5.00
N ALA A 71 -7.29 13.09 -5.85
CA ALA A 71 -7.03 13.19 -7.27
C ALA A 71 -8.24 13.63 -8.10
N GLY A 72 -9.37 13.97 -7.46
CA GLY A 72 -10.61 14.37 -8.15
C GLY A 72 -11.37 13.21 -8.79
N VAL A 73 -11.16 12.00 -8.32
CA VAL A 73 -11.77 10.77 -8.85
C VAL A 73 -12.92 10.35 -7.95
N PHE A 74 -14.15 10.36 -8.49
CA PHE A 74 -15.33 9.74 -7.91
C PHE A 74 -15.39 8.28 -8.39
N TRP A 75 -15.45 7.32 -7.49
CA TRP A 75 -15.39 5.90 -7.87
C TRP A 75 -16.75 5.35 -8.33
N GLY A 76 -17.82 5.61 -7.57
CA GLY A 76 -19.18 5.22 -7.90
C GLY A 76 -19.52 3.75 -7.63
N ASP A 77 -18.56 2.87 -7.56
CA ASP A 77 -18.74 1.44 -7.22
C ASP A 77 -17.57 0.92 -6.35
N CYS A 78 -17.25 1.66 -5.29
CA CYS A 78 -16.24 1.28 -4.33
C CYS A 78 -16.69 0.03 -3.56
N SER A 79 -16.13 -1.12 -3.90
CA SER A 79 -16.48 -2.42 -3.33
C SER A 79 -15.24 -3.26 -3.06
N LEU A 80 -15.38 -4.28 -2.20
CA LEU A 80 -14.31 -5.24 -1.92
C LEU A 80 -13.98 -6.10 -3.15
N SER A 81 -14.98 -6.40 -4.00
CA SER A 81 -14.80 -7.17 -5.23
C SER A 81 -14.05 -6.39 -6.32
N ASN A 82 -14.18 -5.07 -6.34
CA ASN A 82 -13.47 -4.18 -7.26
C ASN A 82 -12.10 -3.74 -6.72
N THR A 83 -11.65 -4.40 -5.64
CA THR A 83 -10.38 -4.12 -4.96
C THR A 83 -9.53 -5.37 -4.83
N LEU A 84 -8.27 -5.29 -5.20
CA LEU A 84 -7.25 -6.28 -4.84
C LEU A 84 -6.34 -5.72 -3.76
N PHE A 85 -5.93 -6.59 -2.86
CA PHE A 85 -5.07 -6.25 -1.74
C PHE A 85 -3.71 -6.90 -1.89
N ARG A 86 -2.66 -6.19 -1.50
CA ARG A 86 -1.29 -6.67 -1.64
C ARG A 86 -0.45 -6.28 -0.41
N PRO A 87 0.44 -7.17 0.07
CA PRO A 87 1.39 -6.80 1.12
C PRO A 87 2.30 -5.66 0.67
N ASP A 88 2.50 -4.66 1.54
CA ASP A 88 3.37 -3.53 1.29
C ASP A 88 4.08 -3.10 2.58
N ALA A 89 5.24 -3.71 2.84
CA ALA A 89 6.09 -3.44 4.00
C ALA A 89 5.35 -3.60 5.33
N GLY A 90 4.75 -4.78 5.55
CA GLY A 90 4.02 -5.12 6.78
C GLY A 90 2.61 -4.54 6.89
N ALA A 91 2.17 -3.77 5.88
CA ALA A 91 0.80 -3.30 5.74
C ALA A 91 0.13 -3.94 4.51
N LEU A 92 -1.12 -3.56 4.25
CA LEU A 92 -1.80 -3.85 2.98
C LEU A 92 -1.83 -2.58 2.14
N ALA A 93 -1.76 -2.75 0.83
CA ALA A 93 -2.10 -1.73 -0.17
C ALA A 93 -3.31 -2.21 -0.98
N ALA A 94 -4.28 -1.34 -1.20
CA ALA A 94 -5.46 -1.61 -2.02
C ALA A 94 -5.25 -1.09 -3.44
N TYR A 95 -5.73 -1.85 -4.42
CA TYR A 95 -5.64 -1.51 -5.84
C TYR A 95 -7.03 -1.54 -6.46
N LEU A 96 -7.40 -0.45 -7.13
CA LEU A 96 -8.59 -0.38 -7.94
C LEU A 96 -8.39 -1.24 -9.21
N VAL A 97 -9.31 -2.18 -9.45
CA VAL A 97 -9.23 -3.08 -10.63
C VAL A 97 -10.31 -2.80 -11.66
N ASP A 98 -11.43 -2.21 -11.24
CA ASP A 98 -12.53 -1.85 -12.13
C ASP A 98 -12.80 -0.34 -12.06
N ALA A 99 -12.78 0.31 -13.22
CA ALA A 99 -12.99 1.73 -13.39
C ALA A 99 -14.18 2.07 -14.31
N GLU A 100 -15.15 1.16 -14.46
CA GLU A 100 -16.29 1.37 -15.36
C GLU A 100 -17.19 2.52 -14.88
N THR A 101 -17.35 2.67 -13.57
CA THR A 101 -18.23 3.68 -12.94
C THR A 101 -17.49 4.96 -12.56
N VAL A 102 -16.18 4.99 -12.77
CA VAL A 102 -15.34 6.09 -12.33
C VAL A 102 -15.60 7.36 -13.12
N GLU A 103 -15.79 8.46 -12.39
CA GLU A 103 -15.91 9.80 -12.96
C GLU A 103 -14.74 10.68 -12.52
N ARG A 104 -14.29 11.55 -13.42
CA ARG A 104 -13.19 12.45 -13.17
C ARG A 104 -13.64 13.90 -13.09
N HIS A 105 -13.25 14.58 -12.03
CA HIS A 105 -13.56 15.98 -11.75
C HIS A 105 -12.26 16.75 -11.44
N PRO A 106 -12.18 18.07 -11.69
CA PRO A 106 -11.04 18.87 -11.25
C PRO A 106 -10.84 18.80 -9.73
N THR A 107 -11.93 18.78 -8.97
CA THR A 107 -12.02 18.55 -7.52
C THR A 107 -13.39 18.02 -7.18
N LEU A 108 -13.47 17.16 -6.17
CA LEU A 108 -14.76 16.66 -5.66
C LEU A 108 -15.32 17.61 -4.60
N SER A 109 -16.60 17.93 -4.73
CA SER A 109 -17.34 18.63 -3.68
C SER A 109 -17.51 17.73 -2.44
N PRO A 110 -17.74 18.33 -1.23
CA PRO A 110 -18.06 17.53 -0.05
C PRO A 110 -19.24 16.57 -0.25
N GLY A 111 -20.28 17.00 -0.98
CA GLY A 111 -21.45 16.17 -1.26
C GLY A 111 -21.14 14.97 -2.18
N GLN A 112 -20.28 15.15 -3.20
CA GLN A 112 -19.85 14.04 -4.04
C GLN A 112 -19.04 13.02 -3.25
N ARG A 113 -18.10 13.46 -2.40
CA ARG A 113 -17.34 12.56 -1.55
C ARG A 113 -18.23 11.80 -0.57
N ALA A 114 -19.16 12.49 0.10
CA ALA A 114 -20.08 11.85 1.02
C ALA A 114 -20.92 10.77 0.29
N HIS A 115 -21.43 11.07 -0.91
CA HIS A 115 -22.19 10.11 -1.69
C HIS A 115 -21.36 8.88 -2.09
N ASP A 116 -20.10 9.05 -2.49
CA ASP A 116 -19.22 7.93 -2.83
C ASP A 116 -18.90 7.06 -1.62
N VAL A 117 -18.74 7.70 -0.44
CA VAL A 117 -18.55 7.00 0.85
C VAL A 117 -19.80 6.21 1.25
N ASP A 118 -20.99 6.77 1.04
CA ASP A 118 -22.27 6.08 1.30
C ASP A 118 -22.42 4.85 0.41
N LEU A 119 -22.11 4.97 -0.90
CA LEU A 119 -22.09 3.84 -1.82
C LEU A 119 -21.08 2.77 -1.39
N ALA A 120 -19.87 3.18 -0.98
CA ALA A 120 -18.86 2.26 -0.47
C ALA A 120 -19.34 1.50 0.78
N GLN A 121 -20.00 2.19 1.72
CA GLN A 121 -20.58 1.56 2.91
C GLN A 121 -21.62 0.51 2.55
N GLU A 122 -22.56 0.84 1.64
CA GLU A 122 -23.60 -0.08 1.21
C GLU A 122 -23.02 -1.32 0.52
N ARG A 123 -22.06 -1.15 -0.40
CA ARG A 123 -21.42 -2.25 -1.13
C ARG A 123 -20.63 -3.16 -0.21
N VAL A 124 -19.78 -2.58 0.63
CA VAL A 124 -18.99 -3.34 1.61
C VAL A 124 -19.89 -4.12 2.56
N GLY A 125 -20.97 -3.50 3.06
CA GLY A 125 -21.94 -4.18 3.93
C GLY A 125 -22.60 -5.38 3.25
N ALA A 126 -23.04 -5.22 2.01
CA ALA A 126 -23.65 -6.29 1.22
C ALA A 126 -22.66 -7.46 1.00
N GLU A 127 -21.42 -7.17 0.62
CA GLU A 127 -20.39 -8.19 0.37
C GLU A 127 -19.96 -8.92 1.65
N LEU A 128 -19.91 -8.23 2.79
CA LEU A 128 -19.64 -8.86 4.09
C LEU A 128 -20.80 -9.77 4.54
N LEU A 129 -22.04 -9.37 4.26
CA LEU A 129 -23.22 -10.24 4.47
C LEU A 129 -23.15 -11.50 3.60
N ASP A 130 -22.74 -11.38 2.33
CA ASP A 130 -22.52 -12.53 1.46
C ASP A 130 -21.46 -13.49 2.01
N LEU A 131 -20.36 -12.95 2.58
CA LEU A 131 -19.35 -13.75 3.26
C LEU A 131 -19.92 -14.48 4.50
N GLN A 132 -20.74 -13.77 5.27
CA GLN A 132 -21.39 -14.35 6.44
C GLN A 132 -22.33 -15.50 6.06
N PHE A 133 -23.19 -15.29 5.06
CA PHE A 133 -24.06 -16.34 4.54
C PHE A 133 -23.29 -17.52 3.94
N GLY A 134 -22.14 -17.26 3.32
CA GLY A 134 -21.22 -18.26 2.80
C GLY A 134 -20.37 -18.98 3.87
N GLY A 135 -20.49 -18.61 5.14
CA GLY A 135 -19.70 -19.18 6.24
C GLY A 135 -18.20 -18.86 6.15
N LEU A 136 -17.84 -17.78 5.45
CA LEU A 136 -16.45 -17.33 5.23
C LEU A 136 -16.06 -16.19 6.17
N LEU A 137 -17.02 -15.51 6.80
CA LEU A 137 -16.75 -14.46 7.77
C LEU A 137 -16.42 -15.11 9.13
N PRO A 138 -15.31 -14.71 9.80
CA PRO A 138 -14.99 -15.20 11.14
C PRO A 138 -16.12 -14.97 12.16
N GLU A 139 -16.29 -15.90 13.08
CA GLU A 139 -17.27 -15.77 14.16
C GLU A 139 -16.97 -14.53 15.02
N GLY A 140 -18.03 -13.80 15.37
CA GLY A 140 -17.94 -12.60 16.21
C GLY A 140 -17.76 -11.28 15.43
N LEU A 141 -17.64 -11.32 14.12
CA LEU A 141 -17.67 -10.12 13.27
C LEU A 141 -19.10 -9.82 12.81
N ASP A 142 -19.56 -8.58 13.01
CA ASP A 142 -20.84 -8.10 12.51
C ASP A 142 -20.61 -7.31 11.20
N PRO A 143 -21.12 -7.80 10.04
CA PRO A 143 -20.99 -7.13 8.76
C PRO A 143 -21.47 -5.70 8.76
N ILE A 144 -22.57 -5.43 9.46
CA ILE A 144 -23.19 -4.10 9.48
C ILE A 144 -22.35 -3.15 10.32
N GLU A 145 -21.93 -3.56 11.54
CA GLU A 145 -21.07 -2.75 12.39
C GLU A 145 -19.74 -2.40 11.70
N ILE A 146 -19.17 -3.36 10.98
CA ILE A 146 -17.94 -3.16 10.20
C ILE A 146 -18.18 -2.09 9.12
N ALA A 147 -19.24 -2.23 8.32
CA ALA A 147 -19.54 -1.29 7.24
C ALA A 147 -19.88 0.12 7.76
N GLU A 148 -20.64 0.22 8.85
CA GLU A 148 -20.97 1.50 9.52
C GLU A 148 -19.72 2.24 10.05
N GLY A 149 -18.62 1.52 10.24
CA GLY A 149 -17.33 2.11 10.61
C GLY A 149 -16.63 2.87 9.49
N LEU A 150 -16.99 2.63 8.22
CA LEU A 150 -16.27 3.17 7.04
C LEU A 150 -16.36 4.70 6.94
N PRO A 151 -17.53 5.37 7.03
CA PRO A 151 -17.60 6.84 6.95
C PRO A 151 -16.77 7.54 8.02
N ARG A 152 -16.80 7.06 9.26
CA ARG A 152 -16.01 7.65 10.35
C ARG A 152 -14.51 7.55 10.09
N ARG A 153 -14.03 6.41 9.55
CA ARG A 153 -12.63 6.21 9.19
C ARG A 153 -12.22 7.13 8.04
N TYR A 154 -13.11 7.27 7.05
CA TYR A 154 -12.89 8.16 5.93
C TYR A 154 -12.78 9.62 6.38
N ASP A 155 -13.73 10.12 7.19
CA ASP A 155 -13.72 11.50 7.68
C ASP A 155 -12.46 11.78 8.53
N ALA A 156 -12.09 10.86 9.41
CA ALA A 156 -10.89 10.99 10.23
C ALA A 156 -9.61 11.08 9.37
N LEU A 157 -9.47 10.20 8.36
CA LEU A 157 -8.32 10.21 7.47
C LEU A 157 -8.33 11.43 6.55
N TRP A 158 -9.50 11.79 6.00
CA TRP A 158 -9.66 12.99 5.17
C TRP A 158 -9.25 14.25 5.91
N GLU A 159 -9.71 14.41 7.15
CA GLU A 159 -9.33 15.55 7.98
C GLU A 159 -7.84 15.54 8.30
N GLU A 160 -7.27 14.39 8.68
CA GLU A 160 -5.84 14.27 8.96
C GLU A 160 -4.98 14.68 7.75
N VAL A 161 -5.40 14.31 6.54
CA VAL A 161 -4.65 14.59 5.30
C VAL A 161 -4.87 16.02 4.81
N THR A 162 -6.08 16.58 4.94
CA THR A 162 -6.43 17.88 4.34
C THR A 162 -6.37 19.05 5.33
N HIS A 163 -6.43 18.79 6.64
CA HIS A 163 -6.45 19.85 7.65
C HIS A 163 -5.11 20.56 7.78
N GLU A 164 -5.14 21.88 7.62
CA GLU A 164 -3.98 22.75 7.88
C GLU A 164 -3.82 22.96 9.39
N GLN A 165 -2.74 22.47 9.97
CA GLN A 165 -2.41 22.73 11.38
C GLN A 165 -1.41 23.87 11.51
N VAL A 166 -1.70 24.79 12.44
CA VAL A 166 -0.81 25.88 12.80
C VAL A 166 -0.24 25.61 14.19
N PHE A 167 1.07 25.49 14.28
CA PHE A 167 1.78 25.20 15.54
C PHE A 167 2.46 26.45 16.11
N GLY A 168 2.45 26.64 17.43
CA GLY A 168 3.26 27.63 18.13
C GLY A 168 4.74 27.21 18.22
N LEU A 169 5.66 28.20 18.37
CA LEU A 169 7.11 27.99 18.29
C LEU A 169 7.72 26.97 19.28
N GLU A 170 7.12 26.80 20.46
CA GLU A 170 7.69 25.95 21.52
C GLU A 170 7.29 24.46 21.43
N GLU A 171 6.16 24.15 20.75
CA GLU A 171 5.66 22.78 20.57
C GLU A 171 5.97 22.18 19.19
N GLN A 172 6.63 22.93 18.32
CA GLN A 172 6.66 22.73 16.87
C GLN A 172 7.34 21.45 16.43
N GLN A 173 8.54 21.16 16.92
CA GLN A 173 9.35 20.07 16.38
C GLN A 173 8.76 18.69 16.69
N TYR A 174 8.32 18.47 17.91
CA TYR A 174 7.82 17.16 18.31
C TYR A 174 6.47 16.82 17.65
N ARG A 175 5.49 17.72 17.75
CA ARG A 175 4.14 17.49 17.16
C ARG A 175 4.17 17.44 15.63
N MET A 176 5.03 18.25 15.02
CA MET A 176 5.23 18.20 13.57
C MET A 176 5.83 16.86 13.15
N THR A 177 6.89 16.43 13.83
CA THR A 177 7.53 15.14 13.53
C THR A 177 6.55 13.98 13.73
N GLU A 178 5.78 14.00 14.81
CA GLU A 178 4.76 12.98 15.07
C GLU A 178 3.67 12.96 13.99
N ARG A 179 3.19 14.12 13.54
CA ARG A 179 2.20 14.20 12.45
C ARG A 179 2.78 13.75 11.12
N LEU A 180 3.97 14.20 10.76
CA LEU A 180 4.67 13.77 9.55
C LEU A 180 4.86 12.26 9.55
N GLN A 181 5.24 11.70 10.70
CA GLN A 181 5.42 10.26 10.84
C GLN A 181 4.09 9.51 10.69
N ARG A 182 2.99 9.98 11.30
CA ARG A 182 1.65 9.40 11.12
C ARG A 182 1.19 9.44 9.66
N LEU A 183 1.30 10.59 9.00
CA LEU A 183 0.92 10.72 7.59
C LEU A 183 1.76 9.81 6.69
N ASN A 184 3.06 9.74 6.96
CA ASN A 184 3.97 8.84 6.28
C ASN A 184 3.63 7.36 6.53
N ASP A 185 3.22 7.00 7.75
CA ASP A 185 2.81 5.63 8.09
C ASP A 185 1.50 5.26 7.39
N LEU A 186 0.63 6.24 7.17
CA LEU A 186 -0.58 6.12 6.34
C LEU A 186 -0.27 6.15 4.82
N GLY A 187 1.00 6.30 4.43
CA GLY A 187 1.43 6.32 3.03
C GLY A 187 1.23 7.66 2.32
N PHE A 188 0.92 8.74 3.05
CA PHE A 188 0.85 10.09 2.52
C PHE A 188 2.16 10.83 2.82
N ASP A 189 2.91 11.19 1.76
CA ASP A 189 4.11 11.99 1.93
C ASP A 189 3.76 13.47 2.06
N VAL A 190 4.53 14.18 2.87
CA VAL A 190 4.35 15.61 3.09
C VAL A 190 5.47 16.35 2.41
N ASP A 191 5.14 17.07 1.33
CA ASP A 191 6.12 17.80 0.52
C ASP A 191 6.40 19.24 1.00
N GLU A 192 5.48 19.88 1.73
CA GLU A 192 5.62 21.29 2.08
C GLU A 192 5.35 21.57 3.57
N VAL A 193 6.37 22.15 4.20
CA VAL A 193 6.24 22.83 5.49
C VAL A 193 6.45 24.32 5.25
N GLU A 194 5.39 25.10 5.32
CA GLU A 194 5.46 26.55 5.11
C GLU A 194 5.61 27.29 6.44
N LEU A 195 6.68 28.05 6.62
CA LEU A 195 6.88 28.92 7.77
C LEU A 195 6.17 30.25 7.54
N ILE A 196 5.06 30.49 8.24
CA ILE A 196 4.34 31.76 8.18
C ILE A 196 4.74 32.60 9.38
N THR A 197 5.33 33.77 9.12
CA THR A 197 5.63 34.74 10.16
C THR A 197 4.48 35.76 10.22
N SER A 198 3.75 35.79 11.33
CA SER A 198 2.70 36.78 11.59
C SER A 198 3.17 37.82 12.61
N PRO A 199 2.52 39.00 12.73
CA PRO A 199 2.84 40.01 13.75
C PRO A 199 2.71 39.50 15.19
N GLU A 200 1.98 38.39 15.38
CA GLU A 200 1.72 37.74 16.67
C GLU A 200 2.76 36.66 17.02
N GLY A 201 3.76 36.47 16.18
CA GLY A 201 4.81 35.48 16.32
C GLY A 201 4.93 34.56 15.10
N ALA A 202 6.06 33.86 14.97
CA ALA A 202 6.24 32.87 13.91
C ALA A 202 5.34 31.67 14.17
N ARG A 203 4.51 31.32 13.20
CA ARG A 203 3.67 30.11 13.20
C ARG A 203 4.08 29.23 12.03
N LEU A 204 4.17 27.92 12.29
CA LEU A 204 4.47 26.96 11.25
C LEU A 204 3.15 26.38 10.72
N ARG A 205 2.88 26.60 9.44
CA ARG A 205 1.77 25.95 8.75
C ARG A 205 2.30 24.68 8.08
N VAL A 206 1.77 23.54 8.53
CA VAL A 206 2.02 22.28 7.85
C VAL A 206 0.88 22.07 6.84
N ARG A 207 1.22 22.21 5.58
CA ARG A 207 0.35 21.86 4.48
C ARG A 207 0.72 20.46 4.03
N THR A 208 -0.20 19.54 4.17
CA THR A 208 -0.06 18.21 3.57
C THR A 208 -0.28 18.36 2.07
N ARG A 209 0.78 18.39 1.31
CA ARG A 209 0.68 18.08 -0.10
C ARG A 209 0.91 16.59 -0.21
N VAL A 210 -0.08 15.87 -0.69
CA VAL A 210 0.13 14.46 -1.02
C VAL A 210 1.23 14.44 -2.08
N ALA A 211 2.37 13.85 -1.75
CA ALA A 211 3.47 13.67 -2.68
C ALA A 211 2.92 12.99 -3.95
N GLU A 212 3.53 13.28 -5.08
CA GLU A 212 3.13 12.61 -6.32
C GLU A 212 3.10 11.10 -6.09
N PRO A 213 1.93 10.46 -6.27
CA PRO A 213 1.82 9.03 -6.05
C PRO A 213 2.92 8.28 -6.79
N GLY A 214 3.58 7.31 -6.11
CA GLY A 214 4.67 6.55 -6.70
C GLY A 214 6.03 7.24 -6.78
N GLN A 215 6.24 8.37 -6.10
CA GLN A 215 7.54 9.08 -6.10
C GLN A 215 8.67 8.21 -5.59
N HIS A 216 8.50 7.52 -4.45
CA HIS A 216 9.54 6.64 -3.90
C HIS A 216 9.82 5.44 -4.81
N ARG A 217 8.80 4.88 -5.44
CA ARG A 217 8.96 3.80 -6.42
C ARG A 217 9.83 4.24 -7.58
N ARG A 218 9.56 5.43 -8.15
CA ARG A 218 10.35 6.00 -9.27
C ARG A 218 11.79 6.30 -8.84
N GLU A 219 11.97 6.89 -7.65
CA GLU A 219 13.30 7.19 -7.10
C GLU A 219 14.11 5.92 -6.86
N LEU A 220 13.52 4.93 -6.19
CA LEU A 220 14.17 3.65 -5.93
C LEU A 220 14.54 2.93 -7.23
N PHE A 221 13.60 2.87 -8.19
CA PHE A 221 13.84 2.26 -9.48
C PHE A 221 15.00 2.93 -10.22
N ARG A 222 15.04 4.26 -10.23
CA ARG A 222 16.14 5.04 -10.83
C ARG A 222 17.49 4.73 -10.19
N LEU A 223 17.54 4.52 -8.87
CA LEU A 223 18.78 4.27 -8.12
C LEU A 223 19.23 2.81 -8.18
N THR A 224 18.29 1.86 -8.24
CA THR A 224 18.57 0.43 -8.01
C THR A 224 18.06 -0.50 -9.11
N GLY A 225 17.10 -0.08 -9.91
CA GLY A 225 16.36 -0.92 -10.85
C GLY A 225 15.31 -1.83 -10.19
N LEU A 226 15.06 -1.71 -8.88
CA LEU A 226 14.08 -2.54 -8.17
C LEU A 226 12.66 -2.00 -8.38
N GLU A 227 11.76 -2.89 -8.80
CA GLU A 227 10.32 -2.64 -8.88
C GLU A 227 9.62 -3.19 -7.64
N VAL A 228 9.11 -2.29 -6.80
CA VAL A 228 8.49 -2.63 -5.50
C VAL A 228 7.26 -1.76 -5.23
N GLN A 229 6.56 -1.99 -4.12
CA GLN A 229 5.44 -1.16 -3.67
C GLN A 229 5.92 0.17 -3.08
N GLU A 230 5.01 1.13 -2.89
CA GLU A 230 5.36 2.48 -2.44
C GLU A 230 5.96 2.52 -1.04
N ARG A 231 5.35 1.83 -0.08
CA ARG A 231 5.87 1.75 1.30
C ARG A 231 7.18 0.95 1.36
N GLN A 232 7.28 -0.13 0.59
CA GLN A 232 8.53 -0.88 0.42
C GLN A 232 9.62 0.03 -0.14
N ALA A 233 9.33 0.80 -1.22
CA ALA A 233 10.29 1.73 -1.81
C ALA A 233 10.78 2.75 -0.79
N ARG A 234 9.89 3.38 -0.04
CA ARG A 234 10.24 4.34 1.01
C ARG A 234 11.17 3.72 2.07
N ARG A 235 10.84 2.51 2.54
CA ARG A 235 11.67 1.82 3.55
C ARG A 235 13.04 1.46 3.00
N LEU A 236 13.13 0.96 1.77
CA LEU A 236 14.39 0.62 1.12
C LEU A 236 15.25 1.87 0.86
N LEU A 237 14.65 2.99 0.46
CA LEU A 237 15.34 4.27 0.33
C LEU A 237 15.92 4.75 1.66
N ASN A 238 15.18 4.63 2.75
CA ASN A 238 15.66 4.96 4.09
C ASN A 238 16.84 4.07 4.51
N ASP A 239 16.77 2.77 4.20
CA ASP A 239 17.88 1.85 4.49
C ASP A 239 19.13 2.17 3.63
N ILE A 240 18.93 2.52 2.35
CA ILE A 240 20.03 3.02 1.48
C ILE A 240 20.65 4.29 2.05
N ARG A 241 19.86 5.25 2.54
CA ARG A 241 20.37 6.49 3.16
C ARG A 241 21.18 6.19 4.42
N ALA A 242 20.69 5.28 5.28
CA ALA A 242 21.44 4.83 6.45
C ALA A 242 22.77 4.15 6.08
N TYR A 243 22.74 3.30 5.05
CA TYR A 243 23.93 2.64 4.52
C TYR A 243 24.92 3.64 3.90
N THR A 244 24.42 4.67 3.22
CA THR A 244 25.25 5.75 2.67
C THR A 244 25.99 6.49 3.78
N ALA A 245 25.29 6.88 4.84
CA ALA A 245 25.89 7.55 6.00
C ALA A 245 26.97 6.66 6.66
N TRP A 246 26.73 5.35 6.76
CA TRP A 246 27.71 4.40 7.27
C TRP A 246 28.95 4.29 6.36
N LEU A 247 28.75 4.27 5.03
CA LEU A 247 29.87 4.26 4.07
C LEU A 247 30.72 5.53 4.17
N GLU A 248 30.09 6.71 4.27
CA GLU A 248 30.76 7.99 4.36
C GLU A 248 31.63 8.10 5.61
N GLN A 249 31.15 7.59 6.75
CA GLN A 249 31.96 7.53 7.97
C GLN A 249 33.22 6.67 7.78
N ARG A 250 33.14 5.57 7.00
CA ARG A 250 34.28 4.67 6.75
C ARG A 250 35.24 5.19 5.68
N SER A 251 34.71 5.79 4.61
CA SER A 251 35.52 6.34 3.50
C SER A 251 36.12 7.71 3.82
N LYS A 252 35.70 8.33 4.94
CA LYS A 252 36.11 9.68 5.34
C LYS A 252 35.82 10.75 4.27
N GLY A 253 34.76 10.56 3.50
CA GLY A 253 34.34 11.51 2.46
C GLY A 253 32.97 11.16 1.85
N PRO A 254 32.40 12.10 1.09
CA PRO A 254 31.07 11.90 0.50
C PRO A 254 31.05 10.73 -0.50
N VAL A 255 29.98 9.94 -0.45
CA VAL A 255 29.74 8.84 -1.36
C VAL A 255 28.57 9.20 -2.26
N PRO A 256 28.71 9.17 -3.60
CA PRO A 256 27.57 9.39 -4.50
C PRO A 256 26.43 8.41 -4.21
N GLU A 257 25.21 8.93 -4.13
CA GLU A 257 24.02 8.15 -3.76
C GLU A 257 23.83 6.91 -4.65
N THR A 258 24.03 7.07 -5.98
CA THR A 258 23.95 5.94 -6.93
C THR A 258 24.96 4.83 -6.64
N VAL A 259 26.19 5.21 -6.22
CA VAL A 259 27.25 4.24 -5.84
C VAL A 259 26.86 3.51 -4.55
N ALA A 260 26.33 4.25 -3.58
CA ALA A 260 25.87 3.67 -2.32
C ALA A 260 24.69 2.73 -2.56
N ALA A 261 23.71 3.13 -3.39
CA ALA A 261 22.54 2.32 -3.73
C ALA A 261 22.94 1.00 -4.42
N HIS A 262 23.83 1.04 -5.42
CA HIS A 262 24.32 -0.17 -6.09
C HIS A 262 25.09 -1.09 -5.14
N ARG A 263 25.93 -0.54 -4.26
CA ARG A 263 26.64 -1.34 -3.24
C ARG A 263 25.67 -1.95 -2.25
N TRP A 264 24.66 -1.20 -1.83
CA TRP A 264 23.64 -1.69 -0.91
C TRP A 264 22.87 -2.86 -1.54
N VAL A 265 22.42 -2.73 -2.80
CA VAL A 265 21.78 -3.84 -3.52
C VAL A 265 22.67 -5.08 -3.51
N ALA A 266 23.94 -4.94 -3.92
CA ALA A 266 24.85 -6.06 -4.06
C ALA A 266 25.28 -6.71 -2.72
N SER A 267 25.38 -5.93 -1.63
CA SER A 267 25.94 -6.41 -0.36
C SER A 267 24.92 -6.60 0.76
N VAL A 268 23.71 -6.04 0.62
CA VAL A 268 22.67 -6.09 1.67
C VAL A 268 21.43 -6.78 1.17
N TYR A 269 20.84 -6.29 0.07
CA TYR A 269 19.56 -6.78 -0.43
C TYR A 269 19.68 -8.12 -1.17
N GLN A 270 20.54 -8.19 -2.20
CA GLN A 270 20.67 -9.36 -3.06
C GLN A 270 21.08 -10.64 -2.31
N PRO A 271 22.00 -10.60 -1.34
CA PRO A 271 22.35 -11.80 -0.57
C PRO A 271 21.18 -12.41 0.21
N VAL A 272 20.23 -11.58 0.68
CA VAL A 272 19.02 -12.08 1.33
C VAL A 272 18.08 -12.72 0.32
N VAL A 273 17.89 -12.07 -0.84
CA VAL A 273 17.03 -12.60 -1.91
C VAL A 273 17.57 -13.90 -2.49
N ASP A 274 18.88 -13.97 -2.74
CA ASP A 274 19.55 -15.18 -3.26
C ASP A 274 19.53 -16.35 -2.24
N ALA A 275 19.40 -16.05 -0.95
CA ALA A 275 19.31 -17.07 0.10
C ALA A 275 17.88 -17.63 0.28
N ILE A 276 16.88 -17.12 -0.43
CA ILE A 276 15.50 -17.65 -0.37
C ILE A 276 15.50 -19.08 -0.90
N PRO A 277 15.07 -20.09 -0.11
CA PRO A 277 15.00 -21.46 -0.58
C PRO A 277 14.04 -21.57 -1.80
N PRO A 278 14.41 -22.29 -2.88
CA PRO A 278 13.60 -22.40 -4.08
C PRO A 278 12.17 -22.91 -3.83
N GLU A 279 11.99 -23.80 -2.86
CA GLU A 279 10.69 -24.34 -2.44
C GLU A 279 9.80 -23.31 -1.73
N LEU A 280 10.39 -22.24 -1.22
CA LEU A 280 9.70 -21.13 -0.54
C LEU A 280 9.54 -19.90 -1.46
N ALA A 281 10.16 -19.92 -2.63
CA ALA A 281 9.99 -18.88 -3.62
C ALA A 281 8.51 -18.76 -4.06
N GLY A 282 8.06 -17.54 -4.35
CA GLY A 282 6.67 -17.27 -4.75
C GLY A 282 5.65 -17.26 -3.61
N ARG A 283 6.08 -17.22 -2.35
CA ARG A 283 5.16 -17.03 -1.21
C ARG A 283 4.88 -15.54 -0.94
N LEU A 284 5.89 -14.73 -1.09
CA LEU A 284 5.84 -13.26 -0.99
C LEU A 284 6.80 -12.65 -2.02
N ALA A 285 6.58 -11.39 -2.36
CA ALA A 285 7.51 -10.62 -3.16
C ALA A 285 8.89 -10.55 -2.47
N PRO A 286 10.01 -10.60 -3.21
CA PRO A 286 11.34 -10.56 -2.61
C PRO A 286 11.57 -9.34 -1.70
N ALA A 287 11.03 -8.18 -2.06
CA ALA A 287 11.13 -6.97 -1.24
C ALA A 287 10.35 -7.09 0.09
N GLU A 288 9.20 -7.78 0.08
CA GLU A 288 8.45 -8.06 1.30
C GLU A 288 9.19 -9.05 2.19
N ILE A 289 9.76 -10.11 1.60
CA ILE A 289 10.60 -11.07 2.32
C ILE A 289 11.78 -10.33 2.98
N PHE A 290 12.46 -9.45 2.25
CA PHE A 290 13.57 -8.66 2.78
C PHE A 290 13.11 -7.79 3.96
N HIS A 291 11.96 -7.13 3.83
CA HIS A 291 11.38 -6.33 4.91
C HIS A 291 11.08 -7.18 6.16
N GLU A 292 10.36 -8.32 5.99
CA GLU A 292 10.04 -9.22 7.11
C GLU A 292 11.31 -9.81 7.77
N VAL A 293 12.38 -10.05 7.01
CA VAL A 293 13.68 -10.47 7.55
C VAL A 293 14.29 -9.39 8.44
N LEU A 294 14.19 -8.10 8.06
CA LEU A 294 14.68 -7.00 8.90
C LEU A 294 13.87 -6.85 10.19
N GLU A 295 12.56 -7.00 10.13
CA GLU A 295 11.71 -7.02 11.34
C GLU A 295 12.03 -8.22 12.24
N HIS A 296 12.22 -9.40 11.64
CA HIS A 296 12.61 -10.61 12.37
C HIS A 296 13.98 -10.46 13.03
N ARG A 297 14.93 -9.79 12.35
CA ARG A 297 16.24 -9.45 12.92
C ARG A 297 16.11 -8.57 14.15
N TRP A 298 15.27 -7.54 14.08
CA TRP A 298 15.01 -6.67 15.22
C TRP A 298 14.48 -7.47 16.42
N PHE A 299 13.45 -8.28 16.19
CA PHE A 299 12.85 -9.13 17.22
C PHE A 299 13.86 -10.12 17.84
N LEU A 300 14.64 -10.82 17.03
CA LEU A 300 15.67 -11.75 17.53
C LEU A 300 16.78 -11.01 18.29
N SER A 301 17.17 -9.82 17.83
CA SER A 301 18.20 -9.01 18.47
C SER A 301 17.75 -8.51 19.85
N GLU A 302 16.49 -8.11 19.98
CA GLU A 302 15.89 -7.73 21.24
C GLU A 302 15.87 -8.89 22.23
N GLN A 303 15.44 -10.08 21.81
CA GLN A 303 15.47 -11.28 22.64
C GLN A 303 16.87 -11.70 23.05
N ALA A 304 17.81 -11.65 22.11
CA ALA A 304 19.22 -12.03 22.35
C ALA A 304 20.03 -10.95 23.08
N ARG A 305 19.51 -9.73 23.21
CA ARG A 305 20.20 -8.53 23.72
C ARG A 305 21.52 -8.25 23.00
N ARG A 306 21.59 -8.60 21.72
CA ARG A 306 22.71 -8.34 20.82
C ARG A 306 22.20 -8.26 19.38
N ASP A 307 22.94 -7.59 18.52
CA ASP A 307 22.63 -7.67 17.08
C ASP A 307 22.96 -9.09 16.56
N VAL A 308 21.94 -9.79 16.05
CA VAL A 308 22.11 -11.13 15.46
C VAL A 308 22.59 -11.08 14.00
N GLY A 309 22.50 -9.89 13.36
CA GLY A 309 22.87 -9.72 11.97
C GLY A 309 21.84 -10.29 10.98
N THR A 310 21.85 -9.71 9.76
CA THR A 310 20.82 -10.01 8.73
C THR A 310 20.88 -11.47 8.26
N HIS A 311 22.07 -12.08 8.18
CA HIS A 311 22.22 -13.45 7.67
C HIS A 311 21.66 -14.51 8.64
N GLU A 312 21.89 -14.35 9.95
CA GLU A 312 21.31 -15.23 10.98
C GLU A 312 19.78 -15.07 11.01
N ALA A 313 19.29 -13.84 10.93
CA ALA A 313 17.88 -13.53 10.91
C ALA A 313 17.18 -14.09 9.65
N ALA A 314 17.79 -13.96 8.47
CA ALA A 314 17.25 -14.51 7.24
C ALA A 314 17.08 -16.03 7.30
N ARG A 315 18.09 -16.74 7.80
CA ARG A 315 18.02 -18.19 7.98
C ARG A 315 16.90 -18.58 8.94
N SER A 316 16.84 -17.95 10.11
CA SER A 316 15.76 -18.19 11.07
C SER A 316 14.37 -17.90 10.49
N TYR A 317 14.25 -16.82 9.73
CA TYR A 317 12.99 -16.44 9.06
C TYR A 317 12.55 -17.49 8.02
N PHE A 318 13.50 -17.98 7.20
CA PHE A 318 13.21 -19.01 6.19
C PHE A 318 12.84 -20.36 6.81
N ASP A 319 13.37 -20.68 7.99
CA ASP A 319 13.07 -21.92 8.69
C ASP A 319 11.73 -21.86 9.47
N THR A 320 11.35 -20.70 9.99
CA THR A 320 10.29 -20.60 10.99
C THR A 320 9.04 -19.81 10.56
N VAL A 321 9.23 -18.76 9.76
CA VAL A 321 8.16 -17.81 9.40
C VAL A 321 7.67 -18.01 7.97
N LEU A 322 8.58 -17.93 6.99
CA LEU A 322 8.22 -18.00 5.57
C LEU A 322 7.48 -19.29 5.17
N PRO A 323 7.78 -20.50 5.73
CA PRO A 323 7.03 -21.72 5.42
C PRO A 323 5.55 -21.65 5.80
N ARG A 324 5.18 -20.77 6.74
CA ARG A 324 3.80 -20.58 7.18
C ARG A 324 3.02 -19.60 6.31
N ARG A 325 3.71 -18.81 5.45
CA ARG A 325 3.06 -17.95 4.48
C ARG A 325 2.43 -18.79 3.37
N PRO A 326 1.23 -18.45 2.88
CA PRO A 326 0.60 -19.18 1.78
C PRO A 326 1.48 -19.05 0.54
N LYS A 327 1.47 -20.07 -0.29
CA LYS A 327 2.03 -19.99 -1.63
C LYS A 327 1.05 -19.20 -2.51
N GLU A 328 1.57 -18.30 -3.35
CA GLU A 328 0.75 -17.65 -4.36
C GLU A 328 0.11 -18.73 -5.25
N VAL A 329 -1.20 -18.78 -5.24
CA VAL A 329 -1.93 -19.65 -6.18
C VAL A 329 -2.26 -18.77 -7.37
N THR A 330 -1.47 -18.88 -8.42
CA THR A 330 -1.81 -18.34 -9.73
C THR A 330 -2.99 -19.18 -10.28
N THR A 331 -4.16 -18.99 -9.71
CA THR A 331 -5.37 -19.53 -10.31
C THR A 331 -5.76 -18.51 -11.39
N PRO A 332 -5.80 -18.88 -12.67
CA PRO A 332 -6.48 -18.05 -13.64
C PRO A 332 -7.88 -17.86 -13.08
N SER A 333 -8.27 -16.63 -12.77
CA SER A 333 -9.68 -16.32 -12.55
C SER A 333 -10.38 -16.58 -13.87
N VAL A 334 -10.82 -17.82 -14.06
CA VAL A 334 -11.85 -18.11 -15.03
C VAL A 334 -13.05 -17.38 -14.45
N VAL A 335 -13.41 -16.28 -15.10
CA VAL A 335 -14.72 -15.66 -14.92
C VAL A 335 -15.71 -16.77 -15.26
N ALA A 336 -16.18 -17.48 -14.21
CA ALA A 336 -17.26 -18.44 -14.32
C ALA A 336 -18.52 -17.59 -14.56
N GLY A 337 -18.85 -17.36 -15.85
CA GLY A 337 -19.99 -16.53 -16.20
C GLY A 337 -20.28 -16.43 -17.70
N LEU A 338 -19.56 -17.17 -18.55
CA LEU A 338 -19.83 -17.16 -19.99
C LEU A 338 -19.79 -18.59 -20.57
N VAL A 339 -20.62 -19.49 -20.03
CA VAL A 339 -21.09 -20.64 -20.77
C VAL A 339 -22.61 -20.44 -20.87
N PRO A 340 -23.18 -20.18 -22.08
CA PRO A 340 -24.60 -20.34 -22.29
C PRO A 340 -24.91 -21.83 -22.05
N GLU A 341 -25.83 -22.11 -21.14
CA GLU A 341 -26.49 -23.40 -21.11
C GLU A 341 -27.31 -23.51 -22.40
N ASP A 342 -27.02 -24.52 -23.22
CA ASP A 342 -27.82 -24.96 -24.36
C ASP A 342 -29.19 -25.53 -23.91
#